data_6fad9efd9889e4b87c2656c4d176a25e
#
_entry.id   6fad9efd9889e4b87c2656c4d176a25e
#
_cell.length_a   1.000
_cell.length_b   1.000
_cell.length_c   1.000
_cell.angle_alpha   90.00
_cell.angle_beta   90.00
_cell.angle_gamma   90.00
#
_symmetry.space_group_name_H-M   'P 1'
#
loop_
_entity.id
_entity.type
_entity.pdbx_description
1 polymer ?
#
loop_
_entity_poly.entity_id
_entity_poly.type
_entity_poly.pdbx_seq_one_letter_code
_entity_poly.pdbx_strand_id
1 'polypeptide(L)'
;MLDSTSPASPADGRAPDTSDASAVPTWDEIVERHSVRVYRLAYRLTGNKHDAEDLTQEVFVRVFRSLSSYTPGTFEGWLHRITTNLFLDGARRKAKIRFDALAEDADQRLPGRVLSPDLALMDMHFDDDVESALAALPPDFRAAVVLCDIEGLSYDEIADVLGLKLGTVRSRIHRGRAMLRKALAHRAPTAGRVRYSGPIEPVGLPT
;
A
#
# COMPACT_ATOMS: atom_id res chain seq x y z
N MET A 1 39.69 42.45 54.79
CA MET A 1 38.74 41.98 55.80
C MET A 1 37.38 41.76 55.07
N LEU A 2 36.85 40.68 55.21
CA LEU A 2 35.55 40.22 54.69
C LEU A 2 35.57 39.64 53.30
N ASP A 3 35.81 38.33 53.33
CA ASP A 3 35.46 37.34 52.30
C ASP A 3 33.97 37.34 52.04
N SER A 4 33.61 37.26 50.79
CA SER A 4 32.25 36.89 50.37
C SER A 4 32.33 35.84 49.30
N THR A 5 32.37 34.62 49.77
CA THR A 5 32.26 33.41 48.96
C THR A 5 30.80 33.21 48.55
N SER A 6 30.53 33.28 47.26
CA SER A 6 29.25 32.88 46.66
C SER A 6 29.32 31.44 46.21
N PRO A 7 28.37 30.55 46.55
CA PRO A 7 28.40 29.18 46.09
C PRO A 7 27.75 29.07 44.71
N ALA A 8 28.45 28.32 43.85
CA ALA A 8 28.02 27.95 42.51
C ALA A 8 26.78 27.04 42.54
N SER A 9 25.86 27.33 41.65
CA SER A 9 24.69 26.50 41.31
C SER A 9 25.12 25.28 40.51
N PRO A 10 24.63 24.08 40.79
CA PRO A 10 24.93 22.92 39.97
C PRO A 10 24.15 22.97 38.65
N ALA A 11 24.87 22.81 37.57
CA ALA A 11 24.34 22.64 36.21
C ALA A 11 23.48 21.37 36.14
N ASP A 12 22.24 21.55 35.79
CA ASP A 12 21.28 20.49 35.49
C ASP A 12 21.68 19.83 34.15
N GLY A 13 22.45 18.75 34.26
CA GLY A 13 22.90 17.94 33.14
C GLY A 13 21.75 17.01 32.67
N ARG A 14 20.81 17.57 31.95
CA ARG A 14 19.84 16.78 31.22
C ARG A 14 20.53 16.13 30.02
N ALA A 15 20.91 14.86 30.15
CA ALA A 15 21.39 14.04 29.07
C ALA A 15 20.38 14.06 27.91
N PRO A 16 20.80 14.12 26.63
CA PRO A 16 19.89 13.95 25.51
C PRO A 16 19.35 12.53 25.54
N ASP A 17 18.04 12.44 25.55
CA ASP A 17 17.28 11.18 25.41
C ASP A 17 17.60 10.59 24.03
N THR A 18 18.59 9.74 23.96
CA THR A 18 18.88 8.92 22.81
C THR A 18 17.81 7.84 22.78
N SER A 19 16.60 8.20 22.33
CA SER A 19 15.58 7.23 21.99
C SER A 19 16.09 6.35 20.85
N ASP A 20 16.31 5.14 21.23
CA ASP A 20 16.79 3.98 20.54
C ASP A 20 16.15 3.80 19.15
N ALA A 21 16.83 4.28 18.10
CA ALA A 21 16.38 4.18 16.70
C ALA A 21 16.49 2.74 16.14
N SER A 22 16.77 1.75 17.00
CA SER A 22 17.04 0.36 16.63
C SER A 22 16.03 -0.63 17.26
N ALA A 23 15.07 -0.17 18.05
CA ALA A 23 14.06 -1.04 18.63
C ALA A 23 13.06 -1.49 17.56
N VAL A 24 12.87 -2.81 17.43
CA VAL A 24 11.77 -3.36 16.63
C VAL A 24 10.45 -2.80 17.19
N PRO A 25 9.59 -2.15 16.36
CA PRO A 25 8.38 -1.53 16.84
C PRO A 25 7.47 -2.57 17.52
N THR A 26 6.77 -2.15 18.57
CA THR A 26 5.80 -2.99 19.25
C THR A 26 4.62 -3.33 18.33
N TRP A 27 3.90 -4.41 18.67
CA TRP A 27 2.74 -4.84 17.88
C TRP A 27 1.68 -3.73 17.77
N ASP A 28 1.36 -3.07 18.87
CA ASP A 28 0.36 -2.02 18.92
C ASP A 28 0.76 -0.81 18.04
N GLU A 29 2.02 -0.40 18.09
CA GLU A 29 2.56 0.66 17.22
C GLU A 29 2.50 0.28 15.73
N ILE A 30 2.75 -0.98 15.40
CA ILE A 30 2.66 -1.47 14.03
C ILE A 30 1.22 -1.39 13.52
N VAL A 31 0.26 -1.88 14.32
CA VAL A 31 -1.15 -1.87 13.95
C VAL A 31 -1.67 -0.44 13.84
N GLU A 32 -1.41 0.41 14.83
CA GLU A 32 -1.86 1.80 14.82
C GLU A 32 -1.32 2.58 13.62
N ARG A 33 -0.03 2.45 13.34
CA ARG A 33 0.64 3.20 12.28
C ARG A 33 0.31 2.72 10.87
N HIS A 34 0.09 1.41 10.69
CA HIS A 34 0.06 0.80 9.37
C HIS A 34 -1.30 0.21 8.95
N SER A 35 -2.27 0.06 9.86
CA SER A 35 -3.56 -0.58 9.55
C SER A 35 -4.31 0.08 8.40
N VAL A 36 -4.44 1.41 8.43
CA VAL A 36 -5.12 2.17 7.38
C VAL A 36 -4.44 2.01 6.02
N ARG A 37 -3.11 2.05 6.00
CA ARG A 37 -2.34 1.91 4.75
C ARG A 37 -2.45 0.51 4.17
N VAL A 38 -2.32 -0.53 5.01
CA VAL A 38 -2.48 -1.93 4.58
C VAL A 38 -3.90 -2.16 4.06
N TYR A 39 -4.92 -1.65 4.75
CA TYR A 39 -6.31 -1.77 4.30
C TYR A 39 -6.55 -1.07 2.96
N ARG A 40 -6.02 0.15 2.76
CA ARG A 40 -6.10 0.85 1.47
C ARG A 40 -5.51 0.03 0.33
N LEU A 41 -4.30 -0.49 0.52
CA LEU A 41 -3.66 -1.35 -0.47
C LEU A 41 -4.50 -2.61 -0.73
N ALA A 42 -4.96 -3.27 0.33
CA ALA A 42 -5.80 -4.46 0.22
C ALA A 42 -7.09 -4.18 -0.56
N TYR A 43 -7.77 -3.05 -0.30
CA TYR A 43 -8.98 -2.65 -1.00
C TYR A 43 -8.72 -2.42 -2.50
N ARG A 44 -7.65 -1.72 -2.85
CA ARG A 44 -7.27 -1.48 -4.26
C ARG A 44 -6.90 -2.75 -5.01
N LEU A 45 -6.31 -3.73 -4.30
CA LEU A 45 -5.98 -5.02 -4.86
C LEU A 45 -7.20 -5.92 -5.02
N THR A 46 -8.11 -5.96 -4.05
CA THR A 46 -9.27 -6.88 -4.06
C THR A 46 -10.48 -6.31 -4.79
N GLY A 47 -10.69 -4.98 -4.72
CA GLY A 47 -11.80 -4.28 -5.35
C GLY A 47 -13.12 -4.39 -4.58
N ASN A 48 -13.13 -4.89 -3.34
CA ASN A 48 -14.31 -4.91 -2.48
C ASN A 48 -13.93 -4.94 -0.99
N LYS A 49 -14.83 -4.43 -0.16
CA LYS A 49 -14.64 -4.25 1.28
C LYS A 49 -14.35 -5.57 2.01
N HIS A 50 -15.13 -6.59 1.74
CA HIS A 50 -15.04 -7.88 2.44
C HIS A 50 -13.69 -8.57 2.19
N ASP A 51 -13.31 -8.76 0.93
CA ASP A 51 -12.00 -9.34 0.59
C ASP A 51 -10.84 -8.46 1.10
N ALA A 52 -11.01 -7.13 1.19
CA ALA A 52 -10.00 -6.22 1.73
C ALA A 52 -9.81 -6.38 3.24
N GLU A 53 -10.90 -6.54 3.99
CA GLU A 53 -10.89 -6.80 5.44
C GLU A 53 -10.20 -8.13 5.73
N ASP A 54 -10.59 -9.19 5.03
CA ASP A 54 -10.00 -10.53 5.17
C ASP A 54 -8.49 -10.49 4.86
N LEU A 55 -8.11 -9.86 3.75
CA LEU A 55 -6.71 -9.73 3.36
C LEU A 55 -5.91 -8.93 4.42
N THR A 56 -6.47 -7.84 4.93
CA THR A 56 -5.83 -7.03 5.97
C THR A 56 -5.58 -7.84 7.24
N GLN A 57 -6.56 -8.61 7.70
CA GLN A 57 -6.40 -9.48 8.86
C GLN A 57 -5.31 -10.54 8.62
N GLU A 58 -5.30 -11.19 7.47
CA GLU A 58 -4.29 -12.20 7.11
C GLU A 58 -2.88 -11.58 7.06
N VAL A 59 -2.76 -10.34 6.55
CA VAL A 59 -1.49 -9.59 6.54
C VAL A 59 -0.98 -9.40 7.97
N PHE A 60 -1.79 -8.89 8.90
CA PHE A 60 -1.35 -8.66 10.27
C PHE A 60 -1.04 -9.95 11.02
N VAL A 61 -1.79 -11.02 10.81
CA VAL A 61 -1.44 -12.35 11.33
C VAL A 61 -0.07 -12.81 10.80
N ARG A 62 0.22 -12.57 9.52
CA ARG A 62 1.50 -12.93 8.91
C ARG A 62 2.63 -12.07 9.44
N VAL A 63 2.43 -10.76 9.56
CA VAL A 63 3.37 -9.81 10.15
C VAL A 63 3.71 -10.24 11.58
N PHE A 64 2.72 -10.49 12.41
CA PHE A 64 2.92 -10.94 13.79
C PHE A 64 3.79 -12.18 13.89
N ARG A 65 3.52 -13.20 13.07
CA ARG A 65 4.28 -14.46 13.07
C ARG A 65 5.72 -14.31 12.57
N SER A 66 5.99 -13.32 11.74
CA SER A 66 7.30 -13.12 11.12
C SER A 66 8.06 -11.90 11.64
N LEU A 67 7.52 -11.19 12.62
CA LEU A 67 8.15 -9.99 13.18
C LEU A 67 9.52 -10.28 13.79
N SER A 68 9.68 -11.42 14.46
CA SER A 68 10.97 -11.85 15.05
C SER A 68 12.06 -12.16 14.01
N SER A 69 11.67 -12.43 12.77
CA SER A 69 12.59 -12.68 11.65
C SER A 69 12.73 -11.47 10.71
N TYR A 70 12.13 -10.35 11.08
CA TYR A 70 12.24 -9.12 10.30
C TYR A 70 13.68 -8.62 10.30
N THR A 71 14.25 -8.46 9.11
CA THR A 71 15.56 -7.85 8.93
C THR A 71 15.35 -6.36 8.62
N PRO A 72 16.07 -5.44 9.29
CA PRO A 72 15.96 -4.02 9.06
C PRO A 72 16.09 -3.66 7.57
N GLY A 73 15.07 -3.07 7.03
CA GLY A 73 14.92 -2.54 5.69
C GLY A 73 13.80 -1.50 5.74
N THR A 74 13.15 -1.19 4.63
CA THR A 74 11.95 -0.40 4.71
C THR A 74 10.79 -1.28 5.18
N PHE A 75 10.28 -1.02 6.39
CA PHE A 75 9.14 -1.75 6.95
C PHE A 75 7.92 -1.69 6.02
N GLU A 76 7.73 -0.56 5.37
CA GLU A 76 6.67 -0.37 4.37
C GLU A 76 6.85 -1.29 3.15
N GLY A 77 8.05 -1.41 2.59
CA GLY A 77 8.33 -2.34 1.49
C GLY A 77 8.05 -3.80 1.88
N TRP A 78 8.34 -4.16 3.13
CA TRP A 78 8.01 -5.48 3.66
C TRP A 78 6.50 -5.70 3.79
N LEU A 79 5.73 -4.70 4.25
CA LEU A 79 4.26 -4.76 4.28
C LEU A 79 3.67 -4.86 2.87
N HIS A 80 4.16 -4.07 1.91
CA HIS A 80 3.75 -4.18 0.51
C HIS A 80 3.97 -5.59 -0.04
N ARG A 81 5.13 -6.18 0.25
CA ARG A 81 5.46 -7.55 -0.16
C ARG A 81 4.52 -8.60 0.44
N ILE A 82 4.26 -8.54 1.75
CA ILE A 82 3.32 -9.46 2.40
C ILE A 82 1.93 -9.32 1.82
N THR A 83 1.40 -8.09 1.74
CA THR A 83 0.04 -7.81 1.26
C THR A 83 -0.15 -8.29 -0.17
N THR A 84 0.80 -7.96 -1.04
CA THR A 84 0.70 -8.30 -2.47
C THR A 84 0.85 -9.81 -2.71
N ASN A 85 1.75 -10.48 -1.98
CA ASN A 85 1.91 -11.93 -2.10
C ASN A 85 0.66 -12.67 -1.64
N LEU A 86 0.09 -12.31 -0.49
CA LEU A 86 -1.15 -12.90 0.00
C LEU A 86 -2.32 -12.69 -0.98
N PHE A 87 -2.44 -11.50 -1.55
CA PHE A 87 -3.42 -11.22 -2.61
C PHE A 87 -3.24 -12.12 -3.82
N LEU A 88 -2.01 -12.22 -4.37
CA LEU A 88 -1.73 -13.03 -5.55
C LEU A 88 -1.95 -14.53 -5.28
N ASP A 89 -1.57 -15.02 -4.11
CA ASP A 89 -1.80 -16.40 -3.71
C ASP A 89 -3.29 -16.69 -3.52
N GLY A 90 -4.05 -15.77 -2.96
CA GLY A 90 -5.51 -15.84 -2.87
C GLY A 90 -6.16 -15.90 -4.26
N ALA A 91 -5.71 -15.03 -5.18
CA ALA A 91 -6.21 -15.02 -6.56
C ALA A 91 -5.92 -16.33 -7.30
N ARG A 92 -4.72 -16.89 -7.13
CA ARG A 92 -4.36 -18.21 -7.70
C ARG A 92 -5.21 -19.33 -7.13
N ARG A 93 -5.45 -19.33 -5.81
CA ARG A 93 -6.34 -20.32 -5.16
C ARG A 93 -7.78 -20.21 -5.68
N LYS A 94 -8.33 -18.97 -5.75
CA LYS A 94 -9.67 -18.72 -6.32
C LYS A 94 -9.77 -19.19 -7.78
N ALA A 95 -8.73 -18.97 -8.59
CA ALA A 95 -8.69 -19.42 -9.98
C ALA A 95 -8.67 -20.96 -10.10
N LYS A 96 -7.87 -21.64 -9.25
CA LYS A 96 -7.81 -23.11 -9.21
C LYS A 96 -9.14 -23.71 -8.78
N ILE A 97 -9.75 -23.22 -7.70
CA ILE A 97 -11.07 -23.69 -7.21
C ILE A 97 -12.13 -23.51 -8.32
N ARG A 98 -12.11 -22.35 -9.03
CA ARG A 98 -13.06 -22.13 -10.13
C ARG A 98 -12.83 -23.08 -11.29
N PHE A 99 -11.60 -23.46 -11.58
CA PHE A 99 -11.27 -24.45 -12.60
C PHE A 99 -11.73 -25.84 -12.18
N ASP A 100 -11.49 -26.22 -10.93
CA ASP A 100 -11.91 -27.51 -10.36
C ASP A 100 -13.45 -27.56 -10.20
N ALA A 101 -14.11 -26.45 -9.82
CA ALA A 101 -15.57 -26.34 -9.67
C ALA A 101 -16.34 -26.28 -11.01
N LEU A 102 -15.69 -25.98 -12.12
CA LEU A 102 -16.28 -26.20 -13.45
C LEU A 102 -16.44 -27.69 -13.76
N ALA A 103 -15.83 -28.56 -12.95
CA ALA A 103 -16.01 -30.01 -12.99
C ALA A 103 -17.06 -30.51 -11.95
N GLU A 104 -17.43 -29.70 -10.95
CA GLU A 104 -18.43 -30.05 -9.92
C GLU A 104 -19.08 -28.77 -9.37
N ASP A 105 -20.42 -28.68 -9.51
CA ASP A 105 -21.22 -27.58 -8.93
C ASP A 105 -21.07 -27.54 -7.39
N ALA A 106 -20.52 -26.46 -6.84
CA ALA A 106 -20.74 -26.11 -5.43
C ALA A 106 -20.36 -24.68 -5.09
N ASP A 107 -21.37 -23.92 -4.75
CA ASP A 107 -21.36 -22.63 -4.09
C ASP A 107 -21.30 -22.83 -2.57
N GLN A 108 -20.26 -22.33 -1.88
CA GLN A 108 -20.32 -22.08 -0.44
C GLN A 108 -19.32 -20.99 -0.02
N ARG A 109 -19.85 -19.80 0.23
CA ARG A 109 -19.15 -18.68 0.89
C ARG A 109 -19.48 -18.71 2.39
N LEU A 110 -18.46 -18.78 3.24
CA LEU A 110 -18.60 -18.58 4.69
C LEU A 110 -18.33 -17.11 5.04
N PRO A 111 -19.17 -16.48 5.87
CA PRO A 111 -18.98 -15.07 6.27
C PRO A 111 -17.97 -14.94 7.41
N GLY A 112 -16.94 -14.11 7.24
CA GLY A 112 -15.96 -13.73 8.26
C GLY A 112 -16.37 -12.45 8.99
N ARG A 113 -15.96 -12.33 10.25
CA ARG A 113 -16.34 -11.28 11.22
C ARG A 113 -15.44 -10.05 11.07
N VAL A 114 -16.04 -8.88 11.07
CA VAL A 114 -15.51 -7.57 10.68
C VAL A 114 -14.83 -6.84 11.86
N LEU A 115 -13.64 -6.28 11.61
CA LEU A 115 -13.09 -5.15 12.36
C LEU A 115 -13.17 -3.93 11.42
N SER A 116 -14.09 -3.02 11.72
CA SER A 116 -14.31 -1.83 10.89
C SER A 116 -13.51 -0.63 11.40
N PRO A 117 -12.67 -0.04 10.57
CA PRO A 117 -12.21 1.34 10.73
C PRO A 117 -13.12 2.26 9.91
N ASP A 118 -14.19 2.76 10.51
CA ASP A 118 -15.21 3.57 9.80
C ASP A 118 -14.77 4.98 9.38
N LEU A 119 -13.61 5.46 9.81
CA LEU A 119 -13.18 6.86 9.62
C LEU A 119 -12.20 7.09 8.45
N ALA A 120 -11.63 6.04 7.86
CA ALA A 120 -10.65 6.17 6.77
C ALA A 120 -11.27 5.97 5.36
N LEU A 121 -12.57 5.74 5.27
CA LEU A 121 -13.25 5.32 4.05
C LEU A 121 -13.57 6.48 3.08
N MET A 122 -13.72 7.71 3.55
CA MET A 122 -14.19 8.82 2.69
C MET A 122 -13.15 9.32 1.67
N ASP A 123 -11.83 9.16 1.94
CA ASP A 123 -10.75 9.58 1.02
C ASP A 123 -10.20 8.43 0.16
N MET A 124 -10.82 7.26 0.20
CA MET A 124 -10.25 6.04 -0.39
C MET A 124 -10.85 5.63 -1.73
N HIS A 125 -12.02 6.17 -2.05
CA HIS A 125 -12.74 5.76 -3.24
C HIS A 125 -12.28 6.55 -4.47
N PHE A 126 -11.87 5.83 -5.51
CA PHE A 126 -11.91 6.38 -6.85
C PHE A 126 -13.36 6.42 -7.33
N ASP A 127 -13.60 7.12 -8.42
CA ASP A 127 -14.90 7.03 -9.08
C ASP A 127 -15.20 5.55 -9.45
N ASP A 128 -16.46 5.14 -9.36
CA ASP A 128 -16.92 3.75 -9.52
C ASP A 128 -16.43 3.07 -10.81
N ASP A 129 -16.27 3.83 -11.89
CA ASP A 129 -15.77 3.30 -13.15
C ASP A 129 -14.25 3.02 -13.12
N VAL A 130 -13.47 3.80 -12.35
CA VAL A 130 -12.04 3.57 -12.13
C VAL A 130 -11.85 2.34 -11.25
N GLU A 131 -12.64 2.21 -10.17
CA GLU A 131 -12.60 1.01 -9.30
C GLU A 131 -12.98 -0.24 -10.08
N SER A 132 -14.05 -0.17 -10.87
CA SER A 132 -14.49 -1.26 -11.72
C SER A 132 -13.44 -1.65 -12.76
N ALA A 133 -12.79 -0.65 -13.38
CA ALA A 133 -11.72 -0.90 -14.34
C ALA A 133 -10.48 -1.54 -13.70
N LEU A 134 -10.10 -1.12 -12.49
CA LEU A 134 -9.03 -1.75 -11.71
C LEU A 134 -9.40 -3.19 -11.33
N ALA A 135 -10.63 -3.39 -10.84
CA ALA A 135 -11.12 -4.71 -10.46
C ALA A 135 -11.22 -5.70 -11.65
N ALA A 136 -11.39 -5.21 -12.87
CA ALA A 136 -11.40 -6.00 -14.08
C ALA A 136 -10.01 -6.44 -14.56
N LEU A 137 -8.93 -5.84 -14.05
CA LEU A 137 -7.57 -6.24 -14.43
C LEU A 137 -7.25 -7.65 -13.90
N PRO A 138 -6.54 -8.49 -14.68
CA PRO A 138 -5.93 -9.70 -14.15
C PRO A 138 -5.07 -9.37 -12.91
N PRO A 139 -5.07 -10.23 -11.87
CA PRO A 139 -4.42 -9.94 -10.58
C PRO A 139 -2.97 -9.51 -10.70
N ASP A 140 -2.19 -10.15 -11.57
CA ASP A 140 -0.78 -9.82 -11.80
C ASP A 140 -0.56 -8.42 -12.39
N PHE A 141 -1.46 -7.96 -13.26
CA PHE A 141 -1.39 -6.62 -13.85
C PHE A 141 -1.91 -5.58 -12.87
N ARG A 142 -2.98 -5.90 -12.13
CA ARG A 142 -3.52 -5.04 -11.08
C ARG A 142 -2.47 -4.75 -10.02
N ALA A 143 -1.82 -5.79 -9.48
CA ALA A 143 -0.77 -5.63 -8.49
C ALA A 143 0.36 -4.70 -8.98
N ALA A 144 0.86 -4.90 -10.20
CA ALA A 144 1.93 -4.08 -10.75
C ALA A 144 1.52 -2.62 -10.96
N VAL A 145 0.29 -2.37 -11.44
CA VAL A 145 -0.25 -1.01 -11.64
C VAL A 145 -0.52 -0.32 -10.30
N VAL A 146 -1.14 -1.00 -9.35
CA VAL A 146 -1.41 -0.43 -8.01
C VAL A 146 -0.12 -0.03 -7.32
N LEU A 147 0.89 -0.89 -7.30
CA LEU A 147 2.19 -0.57 -6.68
C LEU A 147 2.89 0.60 -7.37
N CYS A 148 2.80 0.69 -8.72
CA CYS A 148 3.46 1.76 -9.47
C CYS A 148 2.69 3.09 -9.40
N ASP A 149 1.41 3.08 -9.75
CA ASP A 149 0.66 4.29 -10.05
C ASP A 149 -0.06 4.86 -8.81
N ILE A 150 -0.28 4.04 -7.79
CA ILE A 150 -0.99 4.43 -6.59
C ILE A 150 -0.05 4.48 -5.37
N GLU A 151 0.76 3.45 -5.16
CA GLU A 151 1.71 3.42 -4.05
C GLU A 151 3.03 4.15 -4.38
N GLY A 152 3.27 4.50 -5.66
CA GLY A 152 4.41 5.30 -6.09
C GLY A 152 5.76 4.59 -6.08
N LEU A 153 5.78 3.24 -6.05
CA LEU A 153 7.02 2.48 -6.04
C LEU A 153 7.71 2.56 -7.41
N SER A 154 9.04 2.61 -7.37
CA SER A 154 9.88 2.46 -8.56
C SER A 154 9.79 1.03 -9.13
N TYR A 155 10.18 0.85 -10.37
CA TYR A 155 10.14 -0.48 -11.02
C TYR A 155 11.06 -1.49 -10.35
N ASP A 156 12.18 -1.04 -9.79
CA ASP A 156 13.12 -1.90 -9.06
C ASP A 156 12.51 -2.34 -7.72
N GLU A 157 11.91 -1.43 -6.96
CA GLU A 157 11.18 -1.77 -5.74
C GLU A 157 10.01 -2.73 -6.00
N ILE A 158 9.27 -2.54 -7.10
CA ILE A 158 8.20 -3.46 -7.50
C ILE A 158 8.77 -4.83 -7.87
N ALA A 159 9.93 -4.88 -8.53
CA ALA A 159 10.60 -6.13 -8.85
C ALA A 159 10.97 -6.91 -7.59
N ASP A 160 11.48 -6.22 -6.57
CA ASP A 160 11.80 -6.80 -5.26
C ASP A 160 10.54 -7.25 -4.50
N VAL A 161 9.49 -6.41 -4.47
CA VAL A 161 8.21 -6.71 -3.80
C VAL A 161 7.55 -7.95 -4.42
N LEU A 162 7.51 -8.03 -5.76
CA LEU A 162 6.84 -9.12 -6.48
C LEU A 162 7.74 -10.35 -6.71
N GLY A 163 9.04 -10.25 -6.43
CA GLY A 163 10.03 -11.29 -6.74
C GLY A 163 10.15 -11.56 -8.26
N LEU A 164 10.11 -10.51 -9.08
CA LEU A 164 10.08 -10.60 -10.53
C LEU A 164 11.29 -9.92 -11.17
N LYS A 165 11.59 -10.31 -12.41
CA LYS A 165 12.57 -9.59 -13.23
C LYS A 165 12.00 -8.22 -13.65
N LEU A 166 12.84 -7.19 -13.70
CA LEU A 166 12.48 -5.82 -14.08
C LEU A 166 11.73 -5.75 -15.44
N GLY A 167 12.14 -6.55 -16.41
CA GLY A 167 11.45 -6.64 -17.71
C GLY A 167 10.01 -7.15 -17.61
N THR A 168 9.74 -8.08 -16.66
CA THR A 168 8.40 -8.58 -16.38
C THR A 168 7.54 -7.49 -15.73
N VAL A 169 8.10 -6.73 -14.77
CA VAL A 169 7.42 -5.59 -14.14
C VAL A 169 7.01 -4.56 -15.18
N ARG A 170 7.95 -4.13 -16.02
CA ARG A 170 7.69 -3.17 -17.11
C ARG A 170 6.54 -3.64 -18.02
N SER A 171 6.57 -4.91 -18.42
CA SER A 171 5.55 -5.46 -19.31
C SER A 171 4.18 -5.55 -18.65
N ARG A 172 4.12 -5.91 -17.35
CA ARG A 172 2.86 -5.97 -16.56
C ARG A 172 2.25 -4.59 -16.41
N ILE A 173 3.05 -3.58 -16.03
CA ILE A 173 2.59 -2.19 -15.90
C ILE A 173 2.07 -1.67 -17.25
N HIS A 174 2.87 -1.85 -18.33
CA HIS A 174 2.46 -1.40 -19.65
C HIS A 174 1.13 -2.02 -20.12
N ARG A 175 0.97 -3.34 -19.96
CA ARG A 175 -0.26 -4.04 -20.34
C ARG A 175 -1.43 -3.64 -19.45
N GLY A 176 -1.24 -3.54 -18.13
CA GLY A 176 -2.26 -3.08 -17.19
C GLY A 176 -2.76 -1.68 -17.53
N ARG A 177 -1.86 -0.73 -17.76
CA ARG A 177 -2.21 0.64 -18.20
C ARG A 177 -2.93 0.65 -19.55
N ALA A 178 -2.55 -0.22 -20.50
CA ALA A 178 -3.25 -0.32 -21.77
C ALA A 178 -4.69 -0.82 -21.61
N MET A 179 -4.92 -1.79 -20.73
CA MET A 179 -6.26 -2.28 -20.40
C MET A 179 -7.10 -1.19 -19.70
N LEU A 180 -6.54 -0.47 -18.71
CA LEU A 180 -7.21 0.64 -18.04
C LEU A 180 -7.59 1.75 -19.03
N ARG A 181 -6.66 2.13 -19.92
CA ARG A 181 -6.94 3.15 -20.94
C ARG A 181 -8.10 2.74 -21.85
N LYS A 182 -8.21 1.45 -22.18
CA LYS A 182 -9.34 0.93 -22.97
C LYS A 182 -10.64 0.97 -22.16
N ALA A 183 -10.63 0.54 -20.91
CA ALA A 183 -11.81 0.53 -20.04
C ALA A 183 -12.33 1.95 -19.76
N LEU A 184 -11.42 2.91 -19.59
CA LEU A 184 -11.72 4.32 -19.28
C LEU A 184 -11.72 5.23 -20.51
N ALA A 185 -11.89 4.67 -21.71
CA ALA A 185 -11.85 5.46 -22.96
C ALA A 185 -12.93 6.57 -22.99
N HIS A 186 -14.06 6.37 -22.32
CA HIS A 186 -15.13 7.36 -22.17
C HIS A 186 -14.69 8.62 -21.39
N ARG A 187 -13.64 8.54 -20.57
CA ARG A 187 -13.02 9.68 -19.87
C ARG A 187 -11.92 10.37 -20.67
N ALA A 188 -11.61 9.88 -21.86
CA ALA A 188 -10.60 10.52 -22.70
C ALA A 188 -11.00 11.98 -22.97
N PRO A 189 -10.07 12.95 -22.92
CA PRO A 189 -10.37 14.33 -23.30
C PRO A 189 -10.93 14.34 -24.73
N THR A 190 -12.15 14.85 -24.91
CA THR A 190 -12.70 15.08 -26.24
C THR A 190 -11.75 16.01 -27.01
N ALA A 191 -11.57 15.76 -28.30
CA ALA A 191 -10.74 16.58 -29.18
C ALA A 191 -11.13 18.06 -29.04
N GLY A 192 -10.27 18.87 -28.43
CA GLY A 192 -10.55 20.28 -28.09
C GLY A 192 -9.87 20.74 -26.78
N ARG A 193 -9.48 19.86 -25.88
CA ARG A 193 -8.60 20.23 -24.76
C ARG A 193 -7.16 20.30 -25.26
N VAL A 194 -6.76 21.49 -25.68
CA VAL A 194 -5.36 21.82 -25.95
C VAL A 194 -4.59 21.52 -24.67
N ARG A 195 -3.62 20.59 -24.72
CA ARG A 195 -2.64 20.45 -23.66
C ARG A 195 -1.97 21.81 -23.54
N TYR A 196 -2.08 22.44 -22.37
CA TYR A 196 -1.34 23.67 -22.09
C TYR A 196 0.16 23.31 -22.15
N SER A 197 0.79 23.68 -23.25
CA SER A 197 2.24 23.53 -23.48
C SER A 197 2.96 24.87 -23.31
N GLY A 198 2.37 25.78 -22.50
CA GLY A 198 3.04 27.03 -22.15
C GLY A 198 4.15 26.79 -21.10
N PRO A 199 5.25 27.59 -21.14
CA PRO A 199 6.26 27.55 -20.11
C PRO A 199 5.61 27.93 -18.77
N ILE A 200 5.92 27.17 -17.71
CA ILE A 200 5.55 27.51 -16.34
C ILE A 200 6.43 28.71 -15.94
N GLU A 201 5.87 29.92 -16.02
CA GLU A 201 6.55 31.07 -15.44
C GLU A 201 6.62 30.92 -13.90
N PRO A 202 7.82 31.05 -13.29
CA PRO A 202 7.92 31.01 -11.84
C PRO A 202 7.15 32.20 -11.26
N VAL A 203 6.15 31.92 -10.42
CA VAL A 203 5.45 32.94 -9.63
C VAL A 203 6.47 33.59 -8.73
N GLY A 204 6.85 34.86 -9.03
CA GLY A 204 7.74 35.66 -8.23
C GLY A 204 7.16 35.84 -6.83
N LEU A 205 7.93 35.45 -5.82
CA LEU A 205 7.66 35.80 -4.42
C LEU A 205 7.73 37.31 -4.27
N PRO A 206 6.77 37.96 -3.63
CA PRO A 206 6.88 39.39 -3.29
C PRO A 206 7.96 39.56 -2.21
N THR A 207 8.85 40.51 -2.43
CA THR A 207 9.88 40.99 -1.51
C THR A 207 9.29 41.71 -0.28
#